data_396360bfeb4245e90486f470a9d70af3
#
_entry.id   396360bfeb4245e90486f470a9d70af3
#
_cell.length_a   1.000
_cell.length_b   1.000
_cell.length_c   1.000
_cell.angle_alpha   90.00
_cell.angle_beta   90.00
_cell.angle_gamma   90.00
#
_symmetry.space_group_name_H-M   'P 1'
#
loop_
_entity.id
_entity.type
_entity.pdbx_description
1 polymer ?
#
loop_
_entity_poly.entity_id
_entity_poly.type
_entity_poly.pdbx_seq_one_letter_code
_entity_poly.pdbx_strand_id
1 'polypeptide(L)'
;YYTVSHGVDPSGKKVGNGFSKYIVTDLLRNRYGYNGVVCTDWGITHDYSSIEEADGKCWGVEALSIPQRHYEALKAGVDQFGGNNDKGPVLEAYRMWTAEFGEKSARERFERSAIRLLLNIFRTGLFENPYVDPDRTEATVGNPEFMQAGYEAQLRSVVLLKNRAGTLPASTRRSVYLPECGQSRLPVDTSLVKQYYELAESPENADFAIVFIDEPDGGCGYDAADREKRGNGYVPISLQYGDYTARHARPESI
;
A
#
# COMPACT_ATOMS: atom_id res chain seq x y z
N TYR A 1 0.96 5.96 3.87
CA TYR A 1 -0.17 6.65 4.43
C TYR A 1 -0.04 6.83 5.91
N TYR A 2 -0.10 5.74 6.60
CA TYR A 2 -0.40 5.69 8.01
C TYR A 2 0.87 5.90 8.80
N THR A 3 0.69 6.50 9.90
CA THR A 3 1.80 6.81 10.70
C THR A 3 2.40 5.71 11.42
N VAL A 4 3.65 5.80 11.56
CA VAL A 4 4.39 5.08 12.58
C VAL A 4 5.39 5.98 13.27
N SER A 5 5.22 7.28 13.11
CA SER A 5 6.12 8.20 13.77
C SER A 5 5.86 8.28 15.27
N HIS A 6 4.68 7.84 15.75
CA HIS A 6 4.36 7.85 17.15
C HIS A 6 5.26 6.89 17.95
N GLY A 7 6.03 7.42 18.85
CA GLY A 7 6.99 6.67 19.66
C GLY A 7 8.31 6.31 18.97
N VAL A 8 8.46 6.56 17.66
CA VAL A 8 9.73 6.31 16.93
C VAL A 8 10.36 7.57 16.38
N ASP A 9 9.59 8.65 16.16
CA ASP A 9 10.13 9.95 15.76
C ASP A 9 10.67 10.68 17.00
N PRO A 10 11.99 10.92 17.10
CA PRO A 10 12.59 11.60 18.25
C PRO A 10 12.06 13.02 18.47
N SER A 11 11.49 13.65 17.45
CA SER A 11 10.85 14.97 17.57
C SER A 11 9.46 14.91 18.20
N GLY A 12 8.90 13.72 18.41
CA GLY A 12 7.55 13.50 18.88
C GLY A 12 6.46 13.90 17.86
N LYS A 13 6.82 14.19 16.62
CA LYS A 13 5.89 14.59 15.57
C LYS A 13 5.01 13.41 15.16
N LYS A 14 3.70 13.57 15.33
CA LYS A 14 2.70 12.56 14.96
C LYS A 14 2.09 12.89 13.61
N VAL A 15 2.69 12.40 12.55
CA VAL A 15 2.26 12.66 11.16
C VAL A 15 2.42 11.40 10.31
N GLY A 16 1.73 11.37 9.18
CA GLY A 16 1.96 10.34 8.16
C GLY A 16 3.42 10.33 7.68
N ASN A 17 3.92 9.18 7.25
CA ASN A 17 5.33 8.99 6.89
C ASN A 17 5.85 10.01 5.87
N GLY A 18 5.03 10.40 4.88
CA GLY A 18 5.39 11.41 3.88
C GLY A 18 5.64 12.81 4.46
N PHE A 19 5.20 13.07 5.69
CA PHE A 19 5.40 14.35 6.39
C PHE A 19 6.43 14.26 7.52
N SER A 20 7.02 13.07 7.75
CA SER A 20 8.04 12.87 8.77
C SER A 20 9.44 13.02 8.21
N LYS A 21 10.13 14.10 8.60
CA LYS A 21 11.54 14.29 8.28
C LYS A 21 12.41 13.15 8.83
N TYR A 22 12.07 12.66 10.01
CA TYR A 22 12.81 11.55 10.62
C TYR A 22 12.76 10.30 9.73
N ILE A 23 11.58 9.90 9.26
CA ILE A 23 11.44 8.71 8.42
C ILE A 23 12.09 8.91 7.05
N VAL A 24 11.77 10.01 6.36
CA VAL A 24 12.19 10.22 4.97
C VAL A 24 13.66 10.66 4.87
N THR A 25 14.06 11.60 5.71
CA THR A 25 15.41 12.17 5.62
C THR A 25 16.40 11.49 6.56
N ASP A 26 16.09 11.47 7.85
CA ASP A 26 17.11 11.07 8.83
C ASP A 26 17.34 9.56 8.79
N LEU A 27 16.29 8.77 8.64
CA LEU A 27 16.39 7.33 8.56
C LEU A 27 16.68 6.85 7.14
N LEU A 28 15.79 7.09 6.17
CA LEU A 28 15.89 6.54 4.83
C LEU A 28 17.12 7.09 4.08
N ARG A 29 17.29 8.42 4.04
CA ARG A 29 18.37 9.02 3.27
C ARG A 29 19.70 8.99 4.00
N ASN A 30 19.73 9.47 5.26
CA ASN A 30 21.01 9.66 5.96
C ASN A 30 21.54 8.33 6.53
N ARG A 31 20.69 7.55 7.22
CA ARG A 31 21.13 6.30 7.85
C ARG A 31 21.30 5.16 6.86
N TYR A 32 20.36 5.01 5.92
CA TYR A 32 20.40 3.93 4.91
C TYR A 32 20.98 4.35 3.56
N GLY A 33 21.38 5.60 3.39
CA GLY A 33 22.06 6.09 2.18
C GLY A 33 21.17 6.11 0.93
N TYR A 34 19.86 6.11 1.05
CA TYR A 34 18.97 6.09 -0.11
C TYR A 34 19.00 7.43 -0.85
N ASN A 35 19.46 7.43 -2.10
CA ASN A 35 19.56 8.63 -2.95
C ASN A 35 18.62 8.62 -4.17
N GLY A 36 17.64 7.72 -4.19
CA GLY A 36 16.59 7.69 -5.22
C GLY A 36 15.45 8.67 -4.94
N VAL A 37 14.45 8.63 -5.83
CA VAL A 37 13.21 9.39 -5.70
C VAL A 37 12.38 8.87 -4.55
N VAL A 38 11.91 9.77 -3.70
CA VAL A 38 10.83 9.47 -2.74
C VAL A 38 9.55 10.08 -3.30
N CYS A 39 8.68 9.22 -3.80
CA CYS A 39 7.33 9.56 -4.22
C CYS A 39 6.36 9.32 -3.05
N THR A 40 5.42 10.22 -2.84
CA THR A 40 4.35 9.98 -1.89
C THR A 40 3.40 8.91 -2.39
N ASP A 41 2.64 8.34 -1.50
CA ASP A 41 1.43 7.63 -1.89
C ASP A 41 0.40 8.60 -2.51
N TRP A 42 -0.63 8.06 -3.17
CA TRP A 42 -1.57 8.85 -3.96
C TRP A 42 -2.43 9.76 -3.10
N GLY A 43 -2.39 11.05 -3.44
CA GLY A 43 -3.27 12.08 -2.89
C GLY A 43 -3.10 12.41 -1.40
N ILE A 44 -1.95 12.12 -0.77
CA ILE A 44 -1.76 12.39 0.66
C ILE A 44 -1.85 13.87 1.05
N THR A 45 -1.76 14.78 0.08
CA THR A 45 -1.84 16.22 0.32
C THR A 45 -3.23 16.80 0.07
N HIS A 46 -4.15 16.01 -0.49
CA HIS A 46 -5.50 16.47 -0.84
C HIS A 46 -6.46 16.45 0.35
N ASP A 47 -7.54 17.23 0.23
CA ASP A 47 -8.70 17.11 1.09
C ASP A 47 -9.58 15.98 0.53
N TYR A 48 -9.96 15.04 1.38
CA TYR A 48 -10.90 13.98 1.05
C TYR A 48 -12.08 14.04 1.98
N SER A 49 -13.27 13.99 1.40
CA SER A 49 -14.54 14.05 2.13
C SER A 49 -15.26 12.71 2.22
N SER A 50 -14.78 11.67 1.54
CA SER A 50 -15.43 10.36 1.52
C SER A 50 -14.58 9.29 2.20
N ILE A 51 -15.25 8.39 2.90
CA ILE A 51 -14.63 7.24 3.58
C ILE A 51 -13.92 6.32 2.57
N GLU A 52 -14.45 6.19 1.36
CA GLU A 52 -13.90 5.34 0.31
C GLU A 52 -12.56 5.85 -0.23
N GLU A 53 -12.34 7.17 -0.18
CA GLU A 53 -11.08 7.79 -0.60
C GLU A 53 -10.12 8.07 0.55
N ALA A 54 -10.42 7.53 1.71
CA ALA A 54 -9.64 7.57 2.94
C ALA A 54 -9.39 8.97 3.49
N ASP A 55 -10.36 9.50 4.24
CA ASP A 55 -10.06 10.44 5.30
C ASP A 55 -8.82 9.94 6.07
N GLY A 56 -7.88 10.82 6.30
CA GLY A 56 -6.66 10.44 7.00
C GLY A 56 -5.40 10.26 6.15
N LYS A 57 -5.48 10.38 4.82
CA LYS A 57 -4.27 10.39 3.98
C LYS A 57 -3.30 11.50 4.36
N CYS A 58 -3.80 12.66 4.76
CA CYS A 58 -3.03 13.79 5.28
C CYS A 58 -2.88 13.76 6.81
N TRP A 59 -2.81 12.59 7.41
CA TRP A 59 -2.82 12.40 8.86
C TRP A 59 -1.75 13.21 9.58
N GLY A 60 -2.20 13.96 10.60
CA GLY A 60 -1.40 14.85 11.42
C GLY A 60 -1.13 16.22 10.81
N VAL A 61 -1.58 16.48 9.56
CA VAL A 61 -1.49 17.78 8.86
C VAL A 61 -2.83 18.22 8.27
N GLU A 62 -3.93 17.68 8.74
CA GLU A 62 -5.28 17.93 8.22
C GLU A 62 -5.68 19.38 8.32
N ALA A 63 -5.25 20.08 9.37
CA ALA A 63 -5.53 21.50 9.56
C ALA A 63 -4.78 22.44 8.59
N LEU A 64 -3.81 21.91 7.85
CA LEU A 64 -3.03 22.68 6.89
C LEU A 64 -3.74 22.71 5.53
N SER A 65 -3.52 23.82 4.78
CA SER A 65 -3.96 23.88 3.39
C SER A 65 -3.16 22.93 2.49
N ILE A 66 -3.70 22.60 1.31
CA ILE A 66 -3.02 21.75 0.32
C ILE A 66 -1.59 22.21 0.02
N PRO A 67 -1.31 23.50 -0.27
CA PRO A 67 0.06 23.97 -0.46
C PRO A 67 0.96 23.80 0.77
N GLN A 68 0.41 24.02 1.98
CA GLN A 68 1.16 23.82 3.22
C GLN A 68 1.52 22.35 3.44
N ARG A 69 0.62 21.42 3.09
CA ARG A 69 0.92 19.97 3.13
C ARG A 69 2.02 19.59 2.14
N HIS A 70 2.01 20.15 0.92
CA HIS A 70 3.11 19.97 -0.03
C HIS A 70 4.42 20.50 0.55
N TYR A 71 4.39 21.66 1.20
CA TYR A 71 5.54 22.24 1.84
C TYR A 71 6.09 21.38 2.99
N GLU A 72 5.24 20.83 3.86
CA GLU A 72 5.66 19.92 4.92
C GLU A 72 6.28 18.63 4.35
N ALA A 73 5.72 18.06 3.30
CA ALA A 73 6.29 16.90 2.64
C ALA A 73 7.65 17.21 1.98
N LEU A 74 7.80 18.39 1.38
CA LEU A 74 9.11 18.85 0.86
C LEU A 74 10.14 19.01 1.98
N LYS A 75 9.76 19.56 3.13
CA LYS A 75 10.64 19.64 4.31
C LYS A 75 11.00 18.25 4.85
N ALA A 76 10.11 17.29 4.75
CA ALA A 76 10.40 15.91 5.11
C ALA A 76 11.41 15.24 4.16
N GLY A 77 11.56 15.71 2.91
CA GLY A 77 12.53 15.16 1.94
C GLY A 77 11.90 14.43 0.76
N VAL A 78 10.59 14.58 0.55
CA VAL A 78 9.83 14.03 -0.59
C VAL A 78 10.26 14.75 -1.88
N ASP A 79 10.34 14.02 -3.00
CA ASP A 79 10.73 14.54 -4.32
C ASP A 79 9.56 14.61 -5.29
N GLN A 80 8.55 13.75 -5.14
CA GLN A 80 7.43 13.63 -6.06
C GLN A 80 6.13 13.37 -5.30
N PHE A 81 5.04 13.93 -5.80
CA PHE A 81 3.71 13.80 -5.21
C PHE A 81 2.86 12.84 -6.06
N GLY A 82 2.61 11.64 -5.53
CA GLY A 82 1.79 10.64 -6.19
C GLY A 82 0.33 11.09 -6.32
N GLY A 83 -0.28 10.81 -7.48
CA GLY A 83 -1.67 11.14 -7.75
C GLY A 83 -1.98 12.63 -7.97
N ASN A 84 -0.97 13.49 -8.01
CA ASN A 84 -1.14 14.92 -8.21
C ASN A 84 -0.68 15.34 -9.61
N ASN A 85 -1.52 16.07 -10.32
CA ASN A 85 -1.22 16.66 -11.62
C ASN A 85 -1.32 18.20 -11.63
N ASP A 86 -1.58 18.82 -10.49
CA ASP A 86 -1.60 20.27 -10.32
C ASP A 86 -0.25 20.78 -9.81
N LYS A 87 0.37 21.64 -10.60
CA LYS A 87 1.64 22.30 -10.23
C LYS A 87 1.46 23.47 -9.24
N GLY A 88 0.23 23.99 -9.12
CA GLY A 88 -0.04 25.17 -8.29
C GLY A 88 0.44 25.03 -6.85
N PRO A 89 0.03 24.01 -6.11
CA PRO A 89 0.47 23.77 -4.74
C PRO A 89 1.98 23.61 -4.58
N VAL A 90 2.65 23.02 -5.58
CA VAL A 90 4.12 22.86 -5.58
C VAL A 90 4.84 24.20 -5.74
N LEU A 91 4.33 25.07 -6.61
CA LEU A 91 4.85 26.43 -6.78
C LEU A 91 4.65 27.30 -5.52
N GLU A 92 3.52 27.15 -4.85
CA GLU A 92 3.29 27.83 -3.57
C GLU A 92 4.25 27.28 -2.49
N ALA A 93 4.48 25.98 -2.43
CA ALA A 93 5.46 25.39 -1.53
C ALA A 93 6.90 25.89 -1.82
N TYR A 94 7.24 26.12 -3.09
CA TYR A 94 8.51 26.78 -3.46
C TYR A 94 8.61 28.20 -2.88
N ARG A 95 7.52 28.99 -2.99
CA ARG A 95 7.48 30.35 -2.42
C ARG A 95 7.60 30.34 -0.90
N MET A 96 6.95 29.38 -0.24
CA MET A 96 7.06 29.18 1.22
C MET A 96 8.50 28.86 1.61
N TRP A 97 9.15 27.96 0.86
CA TRP A 97 10.58 27.63 1.09
C TRP A 97 11.46 28.84 0.89
N THR A 98 11.23 29.62 -0.17
CA THR A 98 11.96 30.84 -0.44
C THR A 98 11.82 31.85 0.68
N ALA A 99 10.62 32.02 1.20
CA ALA A 99 10.35 32.94 2.31
C ALA A 99 11.01 32.52 3.63
N GLU A 100 11.11 31.22 3.91
CA GLU A 100 11.69 30.69 5.15
C GLU A 100 13.21 30.53 5.07
N PHE A 101 13.76 30.06 3.92
CA PHE A 101 15.17 29.67 3.79
C PHE A 101 15.96 30.43 2.70
N GLY A 102 15.31 31.32 1.98
CA GLY A 102 15.90 32.10 0.89
C GLY A 102 15.88 31.38 -0.47
N GLU A 103 15.98 32.19 -1.53
CA GLU A 103 15.87 31.73 -2.93
C GLU A 103 16.93 30.67 -3.30
N LYS A 104 18.15 30.86 -2.88
CA LYS A 104 19.23 29.90 -3.15
C LYS A 104 18.91 28.52 -2.58
N SER A 105 18.44 28.46 -1.34
CA SER A 105 18.08 27.22 -0.68
C SER A 105 16.87 26.54 -1.36
N ALA A 106 15.87 27.33 -1.75
CA ALA A 106 14.69 26.83 -2.48
C ALA A 106 15.13 26.19 -3.80
N ARG A 107 15.94 26.88 -4.58
CA ARG A 107 16.46 26.38 -5.85
C ARG A 107 17.26 25.08 -5.67
N GLU A 108 18.21 25.04 -4.76
CA GLU A 108 19.00 23.84 -4.47
C GLU A 108 18.13 22.65 -4.04
N ARG A 109 17.08 22.90 -3.26
CA ARG A 109 16.13 21.85 -2.82
C ARG A 109 15.36 21.25 -3.99
N PHE A 110 14.86 22.09 -4.88
CA PHE A 110 14.06 21.65 -6.04
C PHE A 110 14.95 21.04 -7.13
N GLU A 111 16.12 21.59 -7.40
CA GLU A 111 17.09 21.00 -8.33
C GLU A 111 17.53 19.60 -7.90
N ARG A 112 17.70 19.36 -6.61
CA ARG A 112 18.00 18.02 -6.07
C ARG A 112 16.90 17.00 -6.38
N SER A 113 15.64 17.38 -6.24
CA SER A 113 14.52 16.52 -6.62
C SER A 113 14.46 16.30 -8.13
N ALA A 114 14.66 17.34 -8.91
CA ALA A 114 14.69 17.26 -10.38
C ALA A 114 15.80 16.32 -10.87
N ILE A 115 17.00 16.41 -10.30
CA ILE A 115 18.12 15.50 -10.62
C ILE A 115 17.72 14.05 -10.33
N ARG A 116 17.11 13.75 -9.18
CA ARG A 116 16.69 12.39 -8.83
C ARG A 116 15.66 11.85 -9.81
N LEU A 117 14.69 12.66 -10.20
CA LEU A 117 13.67 12.28 -11.19
C LEU A 117 14.29 12.02 -12.56
N LEU A 118 15.17 12.90 -13.03
CA LEU A 118 15.84 12.78 -14.32
C LEU A 118 16.79 11.58 -14.38
N LEU A 119 17.47 11.24 -13.28
CA LEU A 119 18.37 10.09 -13.23
C LEU A 119 17.70 8.78 -13.60
N ASN A 120 16.42 8.60 -13.33
CA ASN A 120 15.68 7.41 -13.74
C ASN A 120 15.56 7.32 -15.26
N ILE A 121 15.31 8.46 -15.91
CA ILE A 121 15.20 8.54 -17.38
C ILE A 121 16.56 8.27 -18.03
N PHE A 122 17.63 8.87 -17.50
CA PHE A 122 18.99 8.64 -18.01
C PHE A 122 19.46 7.19 -17.82
N ARG A 123 19.23 6.61 -16.63
CA ARG A 123 19.67 5.24 -16.32
C ARG A 123 18.95 4.17 -17.14
N THR A 124 17.73 4.44 -17.57
CA THR A 124 16.96 3.53 -18.44
C THR A 124 17.20 3.79 -19.91
N GLY A 125 18.04 4.78 -20.29
CA GLY A 125 18.39 5.09 -21.67
C GLY A 125 17.26 5.68 -22.49
N LEU A 126 16.25 6.29 -21.84
CA LEU A 126 15.06 6.81 -22.55
C LEU A 126 15.34 8.04 -23.41
N PHE A 127 16.47 8.75 -23.19
CA PHE A 127 16.87 9.83 -24.10
C PHE A 127 17.53 9.30 -25.37
N GLU A 128 18.23 8.18 -25.30
CA GLU A 128 18.90 7.56 -26.43
C GLU A 128 17.93 6.68 -27.22
N ASN A 129 17.05 5.95 -26.53
CA ASN A 129 16.07 5.09 -27.13
C ASN A 129 14.75 5.08 -26.33
N PRO A 130 13.79 5.98 -26.64
CA PRO A 130 12.51 6.04 -25.95
C PRO A 130 11.51 4.97 -26.39
N TYR A 131 11.83 4.21 -27.41
CA TYR A 131 10.92 3.21 -27.99
C TYR A 131 11.26 1.80 -27.49
N VAL A 132 10.23 1.00 -27.32
CA VAL A 132 10.37 -0.43 -27.10
C VAL A 132 10.30 -1.17 -28.43
N ASP A 133 10.99 -2.29 -28.49
CA ASP A 133 10.91 -3.25 -29.59
C ASP A 133 9.67 -4.15 -29.36
N PRO A 134 8.64 -4.10 -30.24
CA PRO A 134 7.43 -4.90 -30.07
C PRO A 134 7.70 -6.41 -30.06
N ASP A 135 8.54 -6.89 -30.97
CA ASP A 135 8.84 -8.32 -31.09
C ASP A 135 9.55 -8.85 -29.86
N ARG A 136 10.51 -8.07 -29.33
CA ARG A 136 11.17 -8.39 -28.07
C ARG A 136 10.22 -8.32 -26.89
N THR A 137 9.30 -7.38 -26.89
CA THR A 137 8.30 -7.24 -25.83
C THR A 137 7.35 -8.44 -25.85
N GLU A 138 6.86 -8.86 -27.02
CA GLU A 138 6.02 -10.05 -27.16
C GLU A 138 6.75 -11.33 -26.69
N ALA A 139 8.01 -11.48 -27.05
CA ALA A 139 8.83 -12.61 -26.61
C ALA A 139 9.14 -12.60 -25.10
N THR A 140 9.05 -11.44 -24.43
CA THR A 140 9.38 -11.30 -23.01
C THR A 140 8.15 -11.42 -22.11
N VAL A 141 7.06 -10.72 -22.48
CA VAL A 141 5.83 -10.70 -21.69
C VAL A 141 5.14 -12.07 -21.78
N GLY A 142 4.85 -12.65 -20.61
CA GLY A 142 4.24 -13.99 -20.58
C GLY A 142 5.18 -15.13 -20.95
N ASN A 143 6.49 -14.89 -21.00
CA ASN A 143 7.48 -15.91 -21.26
C ASN A 143 7.27 -17.10 -20.30
N PRO A 144 7.29 -18.37 -20.83
CA PRO A 144 7.01 -19.55 -19.99
C PRO A 144 7.91 -19.69 -18.78
N GLU A 145 9.19 -19.32 -18.87
CA GLU A 145 10.14 -19.40 -17.76
C GLU A 145 9.74 -18.41 -16.65
N PHE A 146 9.37 -17.17 -17.01
CA PHE A 146 8.93 -16.17 -16.03
C PHE A 146 7.59 -16.54 -15.42
N MET A 147 6.66 -17.09 -16.22
CA MET A 147 5.38 -17.58 -15.71
C MET A 147 5.57 -18.74 -14.75
N GLN A 148 6.48 -19.68 -15.04
CA GLN A 148 6.82 -20.77 -14.15
C GLN A 148 7.43 -20.28 -12.84
N ALA A 149 8.35 -19.32 -12.89
CA ALA A 149 8.94 -18.73 -11.70
C ALA A 149 7.89 -18.03 -10.83
N GLY A 150 6.95 -17.32 -11.44
CA GLY A 150 5.81 -16.71 -10.75
C GLY A 150 4.89 -17.75 -10.11
N TYR A 151 4.58 -18.82 -10.81
CA TYR A 151 3.76 -19.91 -10.29
C TYR A 151 4.44 -20.60 -9.07
N GLU A 152 5.73 -20.90 -9.17
CA GLU A 152 6.48 -21.47 -8.06
C GLU A 152 6.53 -20.56 -6.84
N ALA A 153 6.67 -19.24 -7.05
CA ALA A 153 6.61 -18.28 -5.96
C ALA A 153 5.23 -18.30 -5.27
N GLN A 154 4.14 -18.37 -6.04
CA GLN A 154 2.78 -18.50 -5.50
C GLN A 154 2.61 -19.79 -4.71
N LEU A 155 3.08 -20.93 -5.23
CA LEU A 155 3.03 -22.20 -4.47
C LEU A 155 3.76 -22.10 -3.13
N ARG A 156 4.92 -21.47 -3.10
CA ARG A 156 5.72 -21.28 -1.88
C ARG A 156 5.10 -20.27 -0.91
N SER A 157 4.19 -19.39 -1.37
CA SER A 157 3.50 -18.42 -0.53
C SER A 157 2.37 -19.04 0.29
N VAL A 158 1.92 -20.26 -0.05
CA VAL A 158 0.85 -20.94 0.68
C VAL A 158 1.35 -21.36 2.06
N VAL A 159 0.68 -20.85 3.11
CA VAL A 159 1.03 -21.11 4.51
C VAL A 159 0.04 -22.10 5.11
N LEU A 160 0.54 -23.27 5.53
CA LEU A 160 -0.25 -24.28 6.22
C LEU A 160 -0.36 -23.93 7.71
N LEU A 161 -1.41 -23.27 8.12
CA LEU A 161 -1.59 -22.84 9.51
C LEU A 161 -1.93 -23.99 10.46
N LYS A 162 -2.57 -25.04 9.95
CA LYS A 162 -3.04 -26.17 10.77
C LYS A 162 -3.23 -27.42 9.92
N ASN A 163 -2.66 -28.53 10.36
CA ASN A 163 -2.85 -29.83 9.75
C ASN A 163 -2.98 -30.90 10.84
N ARG A 164 -4.18 -31.06 11.41
CA ARG A 164 -4.44 -32.05 12.45
C ARG A 164 -4.61 -33.44 11.83
N ALA A 165 -4.06 -34.43 12.50
CA ALA A 165 -4.12 -35.85 12.08
C ALA A 165 -3.56 -36.12 10.67
N GLY A 166 -2.71 -35.24 10.10
CA GLY A 166 -2.10 -35.46 8.79
C GLY A 166 -3.13 -35.51 7.65
N THR A 167 -4.17 -34.67 7.72
CA THR A 167 -5.22 -34.61 6.68
C THR A 167 -4.64 -34.26 5.31
N LEU A 168 -3.58 -33.46 5.28
CA LEU A 168 -2.84 -33.10 4.08
C LEU A 168 -1.39 -33.67 4.14
N PRO A 169 -0.81 -34.07 2.99
CA PRO A 169 -1.44 -34.15 1.67
C PRO A 169 -2.47 -35.27 1.59
N ALA A 170 -3.50 -35.10 0.77
CA ALA A 170 -4.46 -36.14 0.48
C ALA A 170 -3.78 -37.21 -0.41
N SER A 171 -3.70 -38.45 0.07
CA SER A 171 -2.94 -39.53 -0.59
C SER A 171 -3.66 -40.19 -1.77
N THR A 172 -4.96 -39.96 -1.90
CA THR A 172 -5.82 -40.56 -2.93
C THR A 172 -6.81 -39.53 -3.45
N ARG A 173 -7.26 -39.73 -4.70
CA ARG A 173 -8.36 -38.96 -5.25
C ARG A 173 -9.61 -39.16 -4.40
N ARG A 174 -10.21 -38.08 -3.95
CA ARG A 174 -11.38 -38.05 -3.08
C ARG A 174 -12.48 -37.20 -3.67
N SER A 175 -13.69 -37.39 -3.20
CA SER A 175 -14.81 -36.50 -3.48
C SER A 175 -14.74 -35.25 -2.59
N VAL A 176 -14.98 -34.09 -3.19
CA VAL A 176 -14.94 -32.82 -2.50
C VAL A 176 -16.24 -32.05 -2.73
N TYR A 177 -16.78 -31.51 -1.67
CA TYR A 177 -17.86 -30.54 -1.74
C TYR A 177 -17.31 -29.13 -1.68
N LEU A 178 -17.76 -28.28 -2.60
CA LEU A 178 -17.45 -26.85 -2.65
C LEU A 178 -18.70 -26.07 -2.30
N PRO A 179 -18.89 -25.63 -1.05
CA PRO A 179 -20.04 -24.80 -0.70
C PRO A 179 -19.95 -23.46 -1.41
N GLU A 180 -21.08 -22.93 -1.85
CA GLU A 180 -21.20 -21.53 -2.23
C GLU A 180 -21.03 -20.68 -0.97
N CYS A 181 -19.83 -20.19 -0.77
CA CYS A 181 -19.51 -19.35 0.37
C CYS A 181 -19.60 -17.90 -0.09
N GLY A 182 -20.62 -17.18 0.37
CA GLY A 182 -20.82 -15.76 0.07
C GLY A 182 -19.71 -14.84 0.61
N GLN A 183 -18.65 -15.42 1.16
CA GLN A 183 -17.49 -14.71 1.71
C GLN A 183 -16.25 -14.72 0.81
N SER A 184 -16.31 -15.39 -0.34
CA SER A 184 -15.23 -15.28 -1.33
C SER A 184 -15.62 -14.34 -2.46
N ARG A 185 -14.78 -13.33 -2.70
CA ARG A 185 -14.95 -12.35 -3.80
C ARG A 185 -14.55 -12.93 -5.15
N LEU A 186 -13.77 -14.00 -5.15
CA LEU A 186 -13.31 -14.65 -6.37
C LEU A 186 -14.07 -15.96 -6.62
N PRO A 187 -14.59 -16.17 -7.83
CA PRO A 187 -15.19 -17.44 -8.17
C PRO A 187 -14.13 -18.55 -8.17
N VAL A 188 -14.48 -19.68 -7.57
CA VAL A 188 -13.62 -20.86 -7.58
C VAL A 188 -13.62 -21.49 -8.96
N ASP A 189 -12.46 -21.69 -9.57
CA ASP A 189 -12.34 -22.42 -10.82
C ASP A 189 -12.52 -23.93 -10.58
N THR A 190 -13.76 -24.37 -10.76
CA THR A 190 -14.12 -25.78 -10.58
C THR A 190 -13.44 -26.71 -11.59
N SER A 191 -12.99 -26.19 -12.75
CA SER A 191 -12.25 -27.00 -13.73
C SER A 191 -10.85 -27.38 -13.22
N LEU A 192 -10.23 -26.48 -12.47
CA LEU A 192 -8.96 -26.75 -11.79
C LEU A 192 -9.16 -27.75 -10.65
N VAL A 193 -10.20 -27.58 -9.85
CA VAL A 193 -10.50 -28.51 -8.74
C VAL A 193 -10.73 -29.94 -9.26
N LYS A 194 -11.45 -30.09 -10.38
CA LYS A 194 -11.73 -31.39 -11.03
C LYS A 194 -10.48 -32.12 -11.53
N GLN A 195 -9.36 -31.44 -11.70
CA GLN A 195 -8.08 -32.08 -12.04
C GLN A 195 -7.54 -32.94 -10.90
N TYR A 196 -7.91 -32.59 -9.65
CA TYR A 196 -7.39 -33.21 -8.45
C TYR A 196 -8.44 -34.04 -7.68
N TYR A 197 -9.71 -33.64 -7.76
CA TYR A 197 -10.80 -34.18 -6.96
C TYR A 197 -12.05 -34.46 -7.79
N GLU A 198 -12.93 -35.31 -7.28
CA GLU A 198 -14.29 -35.48 -7.81
C GLU A 198 -15.22 -34.52 -7.09
N LEU A 199 -16.01 -33.73 -7.85
CA LEU A 199 -16.97 -32.82 -7.21
C LEU A 199 -18.23 -33.57 -6.75
N ALA A 200 -18.55 -33.46 -5.47
CA ALA A 200 -19.79 -33.96 -4.90
C ALA A 200 -20.89 -32.88 -5.00
N GLU A 201 -22.11 -33.31 -5.27
CA GLU A 201 -23.27 -32.41 -5.37
C GLU A 201 -23.78 -31.95 -3.99
N SER A 202 -23.46 -32.70 -2.95
CA SER A 202 -23.88 -32.37 -1.58
C SER A 202 -22.78 -32.76 -0.57
N PRO A 203 -22.76 -32.15 0.61
CA PRO A 203 -21.78 -32.45 1.64
C PRO A 203 -21.87 -33.90 2.14
N GLU A 204 -23.04 -34.52 2.09
CA GLU A 204 -23.28 -35.92 2.53
C GLU A 204 -22.57 -36.91 1.61
N ASN A 205 -22.34 -36.53 0.34
CA ASN A 205 -21.72 -37.37 -0.67
C ASN A 205 -20.22 -37.08 -0.84
N ALA A 206 -19.64 -36.23 0.01
CA ALA A 206 -18.26 -35.83 -0.07
C ALA A 206 -17.42 -36.41 1.06
N ASP A 207 -16.15 -36.75 0.75
CA ASP A 207 -15.18 -37.14 1.77
C ASP A 207 -14.75 -35.94 2.64
N PHE A 208 -14.76 -34.73 2.05
CA PHE A 208 -14.44 -33.47 2.72
C PHE A 208 -14.95 -32.27 1.93
N ALA A 209 -14.93 -31.10 2.55
CA ALA A 209 -15.26 -29.83 1.90
C ALA A 209 -14.05 -28.93 1.84
N ILE A 210 -13.92 -28.14 0.74
CA ILE A 210 -13.01 -27.02 0.65
C ILE A 210 -13.84 -25.75 0.69
N VAL A 211 -13.56 -24.92 1.68
CA VAL A 211 -14.24 -23.62 1.88
C VAL A 211 -13.24 -22.51 1.58
N PHE A 212 -13.54 -21.73 0.57
CA PHE A 212 -12.76 -20.53 0.24
C PHE A 212 -13.37 -19.33 0.95
N ILE A 213 -12.55 -18.62 1.69
CA ILE A 213 -12.97 -17.43 2.43
C ILE A 213 -11.97 -16.31 2.18
N ASP A 214 -12.47 -15.09 2.06
CA ASP A 214 -11.63 -13.91 2.05
C ASP A 214 -11.15 -13.60 3.49
N GLU A 215 -10.13 -12.77 3.58
CA GLU A 215 -9.73 -12.21 4.87
C GLU A 215 -10.86 -11.35 5.46
N PRO A 216 -10.96 -11.24 6.79
CA PRO A 216 -11.91 -10.33 7.42
C PRO A 216 -11.61 -8.89 7.02
N ASP A 217 -12.62 -8.19 6.54
CA ASP A 217 -12.53 -6.79 6.14
C ASP A 217 -13.23 -5.91 7.18
N GLY A 218 -12.45 -5.21 7.98
CA GLY A 218 -12.93 -4.24 8.97
C GLY A 218 -13.08 -2.82 8.43
N GLY A 219 -13.01 -2.62 7.12
CA GLY A 219 -13.05 -1.31 6.48
C GLY A 219 -11.66 -0.68 6.31
N CYS A 220 -11.62 0.65 6.10
CA CYS A 220 -10.37 1.36 5.86
C CYS A 220 -9.51 1.57 7.12
N GLY A 221 -10.00 1.22 8.30
CA GLY A 221 -9.31 1.41 9.57
C GLY A 221 -9.19 2.88 10.00
N TYR A 222 -10.02 3.77 9.45
CA TYR A 222 -10.06 5.18 9.82
C TYR A 222 -11.48 5.67 10.06
N ASP A 223 -11.66 6.42 11.15
CA ASP A 223 -12.91 7.11 11.52
C ASP A 223 -12.62 8.54 11.94
N ALA A 224 -13.06 9.50 11.16
CA ALA A 224 -12.90 10.93 11.47
C ALA A 224 -13.57 11.31 12.81
N ALA A 225 -14.71 10.68 13.13
CA ALA A 225 -15.42 10.93 14.39
C ALA A 225 -14.64 10.48 15.63
N ASP A 226 -13.72 9.52 15.50
CA ASP A 226 -12.82 9.16 16.60
C ASP A 226 -11.86 10.31 16.93
N ARG A 227 -11.39 11.04 15.94
CA ARG A 227 -10.54 12.23 16.15
C ARG A 227 -11.26 13.35 16.87
N GLU A 228 -12.54 13.58 16.55
CA GLU A 228 -13.38 14.57 17.26
C GLU A 228 -13.48 14.22 18.76
N LYS A 229 -13.44 12.93 19.07
CA LYS A 229 -13.44 12.40 20.45
C LYS A 229 -12.03 12.32 21.07
N ARG A 230 -11.04 12.96 20.46
CA ARG A 230 -9.62 12.95 20.88
C ARG A 230 -8.87 11.64 20.63
N GLY A 231 -9.41 10.74 19.83
CA GLY A 231 -8.68 9.60 19.27
C GLY A 231 -7.70 10.01 18.17
N ASN A 232 -6.99 9.06 17.63
CA ASN A 232 -6.06 9.28 16.50
C ASN A 232 -6.71 9.07 15.12
N GLY A 233 -7.98 8.71 15.08
CA GLY A 233 -8.73 8.39 13.87
C GLY A 233 -8.58 6.94 13.40
N TYR A 234 -7.61 6.19 13.91
CA TYR A 234 -7.42 4.80 13.49
C TYR A 234 -8.19 3.84 14.38
N VAL A 235 -9.15 3.17 13.77
CA VAL A 235 -9.94 2.14 14.41
C VAL A 235 -9.33 0.77 14.13
N PRO A 236 -9.37 -0.18 15.08
CA PRO A 236 -8.86 -1.52 14.85
C PRO A 236 -9.60 -2.20 13.70
N ILE A 237 -8.85 -2.73 12.74
CA ILE A 237 -9.40 -3.61 11.71
C ILE A 237 -9.75 -4.94 12.37
N SER A 238 -10.99 -5.41 12.19
CA SER A 238 -11.41 -6.71 12.71
C SER A 238 -10.75 -7.86 11.95
N LEU A 239 -10.19 -8.80 12.69
CA LEU A 239 -9.77 -10.10 12.17
C LEU A 239 -10.82 -11.19 12.45
N GLN A 240 -12.03 -10.81 12.84
CA GLN A 240 -13.15 -11.71 13.12
C GLN A 240 -14.12 -11.70 11.94
N TYR A 241 -14.63 -12.87 11.61
CA TYR A 241 -15.75 -12.98 10.68
C TYR A 241 -17.06 -12.68 11.40
N GLY A 242 -17.96 -11.97 10.74
CA GLY A 242 -19.23 -11.53 11.28
C GLY A 242 -19.24 -10.07 11.72
N ASP A 243 -20.33 -9.67 12.35
CA ASP A 243 -20.52 -8.30 12.80
C ASP A 243 -19.52 -7.92 13.90
N TYR A 244 -18.69 -6.96 13.59
CA TYR A 244 -17.76 -6.39 14.53
C TYR A 244 -17.82 -4.87 14.45
N THR A 245 -17.98 -4.25 15.60
CA THR A 245 -17.91 -2.80 15.70
C THR A 245 -16.76 -2.44 16.62
N ALA A 246 -15.74 -1.79 16.06
CA ALA A 246 -14.69 -1.18 16.86
C ALA A 246 -15.29 -0.07 17.74
N ARG A 247 -15.01 -0.09 19.02
CA ARG A 247 -15.58 0.88 19.95
C ARG A 247 -14.92 2.25 19.79
N HIS A 248 -13.62 2.27 19.66
CA HIS A 248 -12.80 3.47 19.35
C HIS A 248 -11.35 3.05 19.15
N ALA A 249 -10.60 3.85 18.39
CA ALA A 249 -9.17 3.72 18.33
C ALA A 249 -8.53 4.26 19.63
N ARG A 250 -7.50 3.60 20.12
CA ARG A 250 -6.76 4.12 21.26
C ARG A 250 -5.80 5.21 20.78
N PRO A 251 -5.74 6.38 21.42
CA PRO A 251 -4.80 7.44 21.05
C PRO A 251 -3.33 7.00 21.09
N GLU A 252 -3.06 5.96 21.86
CA GLU A 252 -1.72 5.41 22.09
C GLU A 252 -1.46 4.12 21.30
N SER A 253 -2.45 3.62 20.56
CA SER A 253 -2.26 2.42 19.76
C SER A 253 -1.48 2.74 18.50
N ILE A 254 -0.32 2.17 18.48
CA ILE A 254 0.77 2.07 17.51
C ILE A 254 1.86 3.09 17.72
#